data_c30f6daae734812b7b1a0ecd8f10009d
#
_entry.id   c30f6daae734812b7b1a0ecd8f10009d
#
_cell.length_a   1.000
_cell.length_b   1.000
_cell.length_c   1.000
_cell.angle_alpha   90.00
_cell.angle_beta   90.00
_cell.angle_gamma   90.00
#
_symmetry.space_group_name_H-M   'P 1'
#
loop_
_entity.id
_entity.type
_entity.pdbx_description
1 polymer ?
#
loop_
_entity_poly.entity_id
_entity_poly.type
_entity_poly.pdbx_seq_one_letter_code
_entity_poly.pdbx_strand_id
1 'polypeptide(L)'
;TWAFQGYQKLSKEQMDHYIAAELKALSNVEQLAGIMNLQDSISKDHFCADIEKIQEYIRSGDTYQINHTYRITGNIYGAPLALYSRLRERQPGRFGAYIGQDQHYLLSQSPELFIERQGNTLKAMPMKGTASALSDTASSLSDDPKNQAENVMIVDLLRNDLSRICLPNTVKVPHLFQVARHGDVLQMTSTVQGQIKPDVKLHDILNAVFPCGSVTGAPKKHS
;
A
#
# COMPACT_ATOMS: atom_id res chain seq x y z
N THR A 1 -17.71 -6.41 -1.75
CA THR A 1 -18.08 -4.98 -1.60
C THR A 1 -18.87 -4.83 -0.32
N TRP A 2 -18.49 -3.89 0.54
CA TRP A 2 -19.15 -3.59 1.79
C TRP A 2 -20.03 -2.37 1.59
N ALA A 3 -21.28 -2.42 2.04
CA ALA A 3 -22.21 -1.31 2.06
C ALA A 3 -22.57 -0.99 3.51
N PHE A 4 -22.38 0.25 3.93
CA PHE A 4 -22.71 0.71 5.28
C PHE A 4 -23.94 1.60 5.22
N GLN A 5 -24.86 1.44 6.18
CA GLN A 5 -26.07 2.28 6.30
C GLN A 5 -25.74 3.69 6.82
N GLY A 6 -24.60 3.88 7.45
CA GLY A 6 -24.16 5.16 7.95
C GLY A 6 -22.66 5.18 8.25
N TYR A 7 -22.11 6.37 8.41
CA TYR A 7 -20.71 6.56 8.82
C TYR A 7 -20.59 7.79 9.71
N GLN A 8 -19.56 7.80 10.53
CA GLN A 8 -19.17 8.95 11.34
C GLN A 8 -17.70 9.29 11.05
N LYS A 9 -17.43 10.58 10.84
CA LYS A 9 -16.05 11.09 10.76
C LYS A 9 -15.59 11.46 12.16
N LEU A 10 -14.46 10.91 12.56
CA LEU A 10 -13.81 11.20 13.83
C LEU A 10 -12.48 11.93 13.57
N SER A 11 -12.10 12.83 14.48
CA SER A 11 -10.73 13.33 14.53
C SER A 11 -9.76 12.21 14.95
N LYS A 12 -8.45 12.46 14.79
CA LYS A 12 -7.45 11.50 15.26
C LYS A 12 -7.60 11.23 16.76
N GLU A 13 -7.76 12.28 17.56
CA GLU A 13 -7.91 12.20 19.01
C GLU A 13 -9.17 11.42 19.40
N GLN A 14 -10.28 11.65 18.72
CA GLN A 14 -11.53 10.92 18.94
C GLN A 14 -11.37 9.44 18.59
N MET A 15 -10.68 9.12 17.48
CA MET A 15 -10.41 7.75 17.09
C MET A 15 -9.48 7.05 18.10
N ASP A 16 -8.42 7.74 18.54
CA ASP A 16 -7.48 7.20 19.53
C ASP A 16 -8.20 6.94 20.87
N HIS A 17 -9.08 7.84 21.30
CA HIS A 17 -9.91 7.66 22.49
C HIS A 17 -10.88 6.49 22.35
N TYR A 18 -11.54 6.36 21.20
CA TYR A 18 -12.45 5.25 20.90
C TYR A 18 -11.70 3.90 20.98
N ILE A 19 -10.56 3.77 20.30
CA ILE A 19 -9.75 2.55 20.32
C ILE A 19 -9.29 2.23 21.76
N ALA A 20 -8.85 3.24 22.50
CA ALA A 20 -8.41 3.05 23.90
C ALA A 20 -9.55 2.56 24.80
N ALA A 21 -10.77 3.06 24.61
CA ALA A 21 -11.95 2.62 25.36
C ALA A 21 -12.32 1.18 25.04
N GLU A 22 -12.33 0.79 23.75
CA GLU A 22 -12.59 -0.58 23.32
C GLU A 22 -11.53 -1.56 23.86
N LEU A 23 -10.24 -1.17 23.81
CA LEU A 23 -9.15 -2.00 24.36
C LEU A 23 -9.26 -2.19 25.87
N LYS A 24 -9.69 -1.15 26.60
CA LYS A 24 -9.86 -1.22 28.05
C LYS A 24 -11.02 -2.14 28.45
N ALA A 25 -12.01 -2.32 27.59
CA ALA A 25 -13.13 -3.24 27.80
C ALA A 25 -12.74 -4.72 27.61
N LEU A 26 -11.59 -5.00 26.97
CA LEU A 26 -11.09 -6.36 26.79
C LEU A 26 -10.50 -6.91 28.08
N SER A 27 -10.60 -8.23 28.28
CA SER A 27 -9.87 -8.93 29.34
C SER A 27 -8.36 -8.85 29.14
N ASN A 28 -7.58 -9.05 30.20
CA ASN A 28 -6.12 -9.05 30.12
C ASN A 28 -5.57 -10.07 29.10
N VAL A 29 -6.23 -11.20 28.93
CA VAL A 29 -5.84 -12.23 27.95
C VAL A 29 -6.10 -11.75 26.52
N GLU A 30 -7.24 -11.12 26.26
CA GLU A 30 -7.58 -10.59 24.94
C GLU A 30 -6.69 -9.40 24.52
N GLN A 31 -6.18 -8.63 25.48
CA GLN A 31 -5.22 -7.55 25.21
C GLN A 31 -3.83 -8.08 24.80
N LEU A 32 -3.46 -9.29 25.23
CA LEU A 32 -2.24 -9.98 24.81
C LEU A 32 -2.45 -10.58 23.41
N ALA A 33 -2.29 -9.77 22.37
CA ALA A 33 -2.54 -10.18 21.01
C ALA A 33 -1.24 -10.37 20.21
N GLY A 34 -1.22 -11.34 19.32
CA GLY A 34 -0.08 -11.62 18.45
C GLY A 34 -0.38 -12.73 17.45
N ILE A 35 0.65 -13.14 16.72
CA ILE A 35 0.59 -14.21 15.72
C ILE A 35 1.66 -15.24 16.07
N MET A 36 1.31 -16.51 16.02
CA MET A 36 2.20 -17.65 16.30
C MET A 36 2.10 -18.69 15.20
N ASN A 37 3.01 -19.68 15.21
CA ASN A 37 3.03 -20.79 14.26
C ASN A 37 3.02 -20.33 12.80
N LEU A 38 3.90 -19.36 12.49
CA LEU A 38 4.04 -18.84 11.14
C LEU A 38 4.54 -19.93 10.19
N GLN A 39 3.91 -20.03 9.03
CA GLN A 39 4.26 -20.98 7.97
C GLN A 39 4.24 -20.26 6.62
N ASP A 40 5.33 -20.38 5.89
CA ASP A 40 5.44 -19.89 4.52
C ASP A 40 4.72 -20.82 3.55
N SER A 41 4.05 -20.27 2.54
CA SER A 41 3.32 -21.04 1.53
C SER A 41 4.24 -21.68 0.48
N ILE A 42 5.51 -21.32 0.45
CA ILE A 42 6.54 -21.90 -0.45
C ILE A 42 7.80 -22.22 0.34
N SER A 43 8.60 -23.16 -0.13
CA SER A 43 9.91 -23.44 0.41
C SER A 43 10.95 -22.41 -0.04
N LYS A 44 12.07 -22.33 0.69
CA LYS A 44 13.20 -21.47 0.30
C LYS A 44 13.73 -21.84 -1.10
N ASP A 45 13.82 -23.13 -1.42
CA ASP A 45 14.34 -23.59 -2.71
C ASP A 45 13.40 -23.18 -3.86
N HIS A 46 12.09 -23.29 -3.64
CA HIS A 46 11.10 -22.82 -4.60
C HIS A 46 11.19 -21.31 -4.80
N PHE A 47 11.29 -20.54 -3.71
CA PHE A 47 11.49 -19.08 -3.80
C PHE A 47 12.74 -18.72 -4.61
N CYS A 48 13.87 -19.39 -4.36
CA CYS A 48 15.10 -19.14 -5.12
C CYS A 48 14.94 -19.46 -6.61
N ALA A 49 14.31 -20.59 -6.95
CA ALA A 49 14.05 -20.96 -8.34
C ALA A 49 13.11 -19.94 -9.05
N ASP A 50 12.09 -19.45 -8.36
CA ASP A 50 11.22 -18.40 -8.90
C ASP A 50 12.00 -17.09 -9.16
N ILE A 51 12.88 -16.69 -8.25
CA ILE A 51 13.73 -15.50 -8.44
C ILE A 51 14.67 -15.66 -9.63
N GLU A 52 15.30 -16.83 -9.82
CA GLU A 52 16.14 -17.11 -10.98
C GLU A 52 15.35 -16.97 -12.29
N LYS A 53 14.16 -17.54 -12.34
CA LYS A 53 13.27 -17.44 -13.50
C LYS A 53 12.82 -16.01 -13.78
N ILE A 54 12.50 -15.23 -12.73
CA ILE A 54 12.19 -13.81 -12.87
C ILE A 54 13.37 -13.04 -13.45
N GLN A 55 14.57 -13.31 -12.99
CA GLN A 55 15.79 -12.69 -13.54
C GLN A 55 16.01 -13.03 -15.02
N GLU A 56 15.65 -14.24 -15.45
CA GLU A 56 15.67 -14.61 -16.87
C GLU A 56 14.69 -13.78 -17.69
N TYR A 57 13.45 -13.60 -17.24
CA TYR A 57 12.46 -12.76 -17.90
C TYR A 57 12.91 -11.28 -17.99
N ILE A 58 13.58 -10.77 -16.94
CA ILE A 58 14.14 -9.43 -16.99
C ILE A 58 15.29 -9.33 -18.02
N ARG A 59 16.19 -10.33 -18.06
CA ARG A 59 17.31 -10.36 -19.03
C ARG A 59 16.83 -10.50 -20.48
N SER A 60 15.76 -11.26 -20.71
CA SER A 60 15.16 -11.41 -22.04
C SER A 60 14.34 -10.18 -22.49
N GLY A 61 14.05 -9.24 -21.58
CA GLY A 61 13.25 -8.06 -21.87
C GLY A 61 11.75 -8.27 -21.83
N ASP A 62 11.27 -9.40 -21.33
CA ASP A 62 9.85 -9.72 -21.18
C ASP A 62 9.19 -8.87 -20.10
N THR A 63 9.96 -8.49 -19.09
CA THR A 63 9.51 -7.63 -17.99
C THR A 63 10.65 -6.76 -17.48
N TYR A 64 10.30 -5.64 -16.85
CA TYR A 64 11.27 -4.71 -16.22
C TYR A 64 11.34 -4.93 -14.71
N GLN A 65 10.22 -5.30 -14.09
CA GLN A 65 10.09 -5.52 -12.66
C GLN A 65 8.96 -6.52 -12.39
N ILE A 66 9.20 -7.44 -11.44
CA ILE A 66 8.17 -8.32 -10.86
C ILE A 66 8.30 -8.24 -9.34
N ASN A 67 7.18 -8.03 -8.65
CA ASN A 67 7.10 -8.16 -7.19
C ASN A 67 6.65 -9.60 -6.89
N HIS A 68 7.63 -10.47 -6.60
CA HIS A 68 7.33 -11.85 -6.21
C HIS A 68 6.72 -11.88 -4.81
N THR A 69 5.58 -12.54 -4.67
CA THR A 69 4.83 -12.59 -3.40
C THR A 69 4.45 -14.02 -3.05
N TYR A 70 4.45 -14.31 -1.75
CA TYR A 70 3.94 -15.56 -1.21
C TYR A 70 3.13 -15.29 0.06
N ARG A 71 2.37 -16.28 0.49
CA ARG A 71 1.52 -16.16 1.68
C ARG A 71 2.23 -16.70 2.90
N ILE A 72 2.10 -15.97 4.01
CA ILE A 72 2.44 -16.46 5.34
C ILE A 72 1.14 -16.70 6.09
N THR A 73 0.96 -17.88 6.63
CA THR A 73 -0.17 -18.25 7.48
C THR A 73 0.26 -18.40 8.93
N GLY A 74 -0.66 -18.27 9.87
CA GLY A 74 -0.37 -18.41 11.28
C GLY A 74 -1.65 -18.40 12.13
N ASN A 75 -1.50 -18.61 13.42
CA ASN A 75 -2.58 -18.56 14.38
C ASN A 75 -2.56 -17.21 15.12
N ILE A 76 -3.70 -16.52 15.12
CA ILE A 76 -3.86 -15.29 15.91
C ILE A 76 -4.35 -15.68 17.29
N TYR A 77 -3.78 -15.04 18.32
CA TYR A 77 -4.27 -15.07 19.70
C TYR A 77 -4.58 -13.67 20.20
N GLY A 78 -5.48 -13.55 21.16
CA GLY A 78 -6.00 -12.28 21.65
C GLY A 78 -7.02 -11.63 20.70
N ALA A 79 -7.44 -10.42 21.03
CA ALA A 79 -8.43 -9.71 20.22
C ALA A 79 -7.81 -9.10 18.95
N PRO A 80 -8.48 -9.20 17.79
CA PRO A 80 -7.99 -8.58 16.55
C PRO A 80 -7.73 -7.07 16.68
N LEU A 81 -8.54 -6.35 17.46
CA LEU A 81 -8.34 -4.91 17.69
C LEU A 81 -7.06 -4.64 18.48
N ALA A 82 -6.74 -5.49 19.46
CA ALA A 82 -5.49 -5.37 20.22
C ALA A 82 -4.27 -5.62 19.31
N LEU A 83 -4.34 -6.61 18.43
CA LEU A 83 -3.31 -6.85 17.40
C LEU A 83 -3.16 -5.64 16.48
N TYR A 84 -4.27 -5.10 15.96
CA TYR A 84 -4.27 -3.92 15.10
C TYR A 84 -3.62 -2.71 15.79
N SER A 85 -3.97 -2.45 17.06
CA SER A 85 -3.40 -1.34 17.83
C SER A 85 -1.88 -1.47 17.99
N ARG A 86 -1.38 -2.66 18.33
CA ARG A 86 0.07 -2.92 18.45
C ARG A 86 0.80 -2.74 17.11
N LEU A 87 0.20 -3.17 16.00
CA LEU A 87 0.77 -2.95 14.66
C LEU A 87 0.82 -1.46 14.33
N ARG A 88 -0.27 -0.72 14.62
CA ARG A 88 -0.37 0.72 14.40
C ARG A 88 0.64 1.52 15.22
N GLU A 89 0.93 1.12 16.43
CA GLU A 89 1.96 1.74 17.29
C GLU A 89 3.37 1.55 16.75
N ARG A 90 3.67 0.35 16.24
CA ARG A 90 5.00 0.03 15.71
C ARG A 90 5.24 0.62 14.33
N GLN A 91 4.23 0.61 13.49
CA GLN A 91 4.32 1.10 12.11
C GLN A 91 3.05 1.87 11.77
N PRO A 92 2.98 3.16 12.13
CA PRO A 92 1.82 3.99 11.85
C PRO A 92 1.64 4.16 10.34
N GLY A 93 0.75 3.37 9.76
CA GLY A 93 0.35 3.46 8.36
C GLY A 93 -0.61 4.63 8.16
N ARG A 94 -0.30 5.53 7.22
CA ARG A 94 -1.17 6.67 6.89
C ARG A 94 -2.56 6.23 6.38
N PHE A 95 -2.62 5.06 5.76
CA PHE A 95 -3.83 4.47 5.18
C PHE A 95 -4.18 3.16 5.88
N GLY A 96 -4.04 3.13 7.20
CA GLY A 96 -4.43 2.00 8.02
C GLY A 96 -5.94 1.78 7.98
N ALA A 97 -6.35 0.50 8.07
CA ALA A 97 -7.75 0.12 8.15
C ALA A 97 -7.95 -1.09 9.06
N TYR A 98 -8.98 -1.04 9.86
CA TYR A 98 -9.51 -2.15 10.63
C TYR A 98 -10.96 -2.39 10.21
N ILE A 99 -11.22 -3.53 9.59
CA ILE A 99 -12.55 -3.86 9.08
C ILE A 99 -12.92 -5.23 9.64
N GLY A 100 -14.06 -5.31 10.33
CA GLY A 100 -14.57 -6.55 10.89
C GLY A 100 -15.96 -6.87 10.36
N GLN A 101 -16.21 -8.13 10.06
CA GLN A 101 -17.54 -8.69 9.79
C GLN A 101 -17.59 -10.10 10.34
N ASP A 102 -18.56 -10.32 11.22
CA ASP A 102 -18.71 -11.59 11.96
C ASP A 102 -17.39 -11.95 12.67
N GLN A 103 -16.75 -13.04 12.29
CA GLN A 103 -15.45 -13.46 12.81
C GLN A 103 -14.28 -13.24 11.85
N HIS A 104 -14.49 -12.46 10.78
CA HIS A 104 -13.47 -12.14 9.80
C HIS A 104 -13.00 -10.69 9.97
N TYR A 105 -11.69 -10.51 10.00
CA TYR A 105 -11.08 -9.19 10.20
C TYR A 105 -10.01 -8.94 9.14
N LEU A 106 -10.00 -7.71 8.61
CA LEU A 106 -8.92 -7.19 7.79
C LEU A 106 -8.20 -6.11 8.59
N LEU A 107 -6.92 -6.35 8.86
CA LEU A 107 -6.01 -5.43 9.54
C LEU A 107 -4.99 -4.94 8.53
N SER A 108 -5.10 -3.68 8.10
CA SER A 108 -4.18 -3.08 7.13
C SER A 108 -3.39 -1.95 7.75
N GLN A 109 -2.10 -1.88 7.47
CA GLN A 109 -1.20 -0.78 7.84
C GLN A 109 -0.52 -0.25 6.57
N SER A 110 -1.32 0.03 5.53
CA SER A 110 -0.79 0.48 4.25
C SER A 110 -0.11 1.85 4.37
N PRO A 111 1.14 1.98 3.94
CA PRO A 111 1.83 3.26 3.85
C PRO A 111 1.51 4.02 2.55
N GLU A 112 1.02 3.32 1.53
CA GLU A 112 0.85 3.83 0.16
C GLU A 112 -0.60 4.16 -0.15
N LEU A 113 -0.85 5.33 -0.77
CA LEU A 113 -2.15 5.69 -1.31
C LEU A 113 -2.32 5.03 -2.68
N PHE A 114 -3.16 4.00 -2.76
CA PHE A 114 -3.52 3.37 -4.01
C PHE A 114 -4.26 4.33 -4.92
N ILE A 115 -5.43 4.81 -4.50
CA ILE A 115 -6.21 5.82 -5.22
C ILE A 115 -7.13 6.58 -4.28
N GLU A 116 -7.26 7.88 -4.51
CA GLU A 116 -8.20 8.76 -3.84
C GLU A 116 -9.02 9.52 -4.88
N ARG A 117 -10.33 9.58 -4.69
CA ARG A 117 -11.21 10.41 -5.49
C ARG A 117 -11.77 11.55 -4.65
N GLN A 118 -11.53 12.79 -5.10
CA GLN A 118 -12.15 13.99 -4.52
C GLN A 118 -12.88 14.75 -5.63
N GLY A 119 -14.20 14.70 -5.62
CA GLY A 119 -15.01 15.22 -6.73
C GLY A 119 -14.67 14.52 -8.05
N ASN A 120 -14.14 15.28 -8.99
CA ASN A 120 -13.71 14.77 -10.29
C ASN A 120 -12.19 14.51 -10.38
N THR A 121 -11.45 14.76 -9.32
CA THR A 121 -10.01 14.51 -9.30
C THR A 121 -9.72 13.11 -8.74
N LEU A 122 -8.97 12.32 -9.51
CA LEU A 122 -8.31 11.11 -9.02
C LEU A 122 -6.85 11.42 -8.70
N LYS A 123 -6.36 10.83 -7.62
CA LYS A 123 -4.98 10.95 -7.16
C LYS A 123 -4.45 9.59 -6.71
N ALA A 124 -3.24 9.25 -7.13
CA ALA A 124 -2.47 8.13 -6.64
C ALA A 124 -1.10 8.65 -6.16
N MET A 125 -0.53 7.98 -5.15
CA MET A 125 0.78 8.37 -4.61
C MET A 125 1.66 7.12 -4.50
N PRO A 126 2.28 6.69 -5.62
CA PRO A 126 3.19 5.55 -5.60
C PRO A 126 4.39 5.83 -4.72
N MET A 127 4.81 4.80 -4.02
CA MET A 127 5.94 4.83 -3.11
C MET A 127 7.02 3.85 -3.59
N LYS A 128 8.21 4.37 -3.85
CA LYS A 128 9.43 3.60 -4.13
C LYS A 128 10.62 4.32 -3.51
N GLY A 129 11.50 3.54 -2.94
CA GLY A 129 12.61 4.06 -2.15
C GLY A 129 12.26 4.16 -0.67
N THR A 130 13.01 3.43 0.12
CA THR A 130 12.88 3.37 1.58
C THR A 130 14.28 3.37 2.18
N ALA A 131 14.48 4.21 3.19
CA ALA A 131 15.74 4.31 3.91
C ALA A 131 15.49 4.45 5.41
N SER A 132 16.51 4.17 6.22
CA SER A 132 16.42 4.36 7.66
C SER A 132 16.52 5.85 8.00
N ALA A 133 15.57 6.37 8.77
CA ALA A 133 15.63 7.76 9.25
C ALA A 133 16.68 7.96 10.37
N LEU A 134 17.33 6.89 10.82
CA LEU A 134 18.39 6.92 11.83
C LEU A 134 19.78 7.07 11.21
N SER A 135 19.98 6.57 9.99
CA SER A 135 21.28 6.57 9.29
C SER A 135 21.30 7.39 8.01
N ASP A 136 20.15 7.69 7.42
CA ASP A 136 20.04 8.33 6.13
C ASP A 136 19.37 9.70 6.20
N THR A 137 19.55 10.49 5.15
CA THR A 137 18.91 11.79 5.00
C THR A 137 17.85 11.76 3.90
N ALA A 138 16.93 12.72 3.93
CA ALA A 138 15.93 12.84 2.87
C ALA A 138 16.58 13.05 1.49
N SER A 139 17.65 13.83 1.43
CA SER A 139 18.42 14.10 0.20
C SER A 139 19.13 12.84 -0.31
N SER A 140 19.72 12.02 0.57
CA SER A 140 20.38 10.78 0.13
C SER A 140 19.41 9.81 -0.54
N LEU A 141 18.15 9.80 -0.10
CA LEU A 141 17.12 8.97 -0.71
C LEU A 141 16.54 9.59 -1.99
N SER A 142 16.29 10.92 -1.99
CA SER A 142 15.72 11.61 -3.16
C SER A 142 16.69 11.69 -4.34
N ASP A 143 17.98 11.72 -4.06
CA ASP A 143 19.02 11.90 -5.08
C ASP A 143 19.60 10.57 -5.58
N ASP A 144 19.17 9.43 -5.01
CA ASP A 144 19.62 8.11 -5.44
C ASP A 144 19.04 7.72 -6.82
N PRO A 145 19.89 7.57 -7.85
CA PRO A 145 19.44 7.32 -9.22
C PRO A 145 18.62 6.03 -9.38
N LYS A 146 18.90 4.99 -8.59
CA LYS A 146 18.18 3.73 -8.63
C LYS A 146 16.75 3.93 -8.13
N ASN A 147 16.57 4.54 -6.96
CA ASN A 147 15.26 4.81 -6.38
C ASN A 147 14.44 5.76 -7.26
N GLN A 148 15.09 6.77 -7.87
CA GLN A 148 14.43 7.64 -8.84
C GLN A 148 13.94 6.87 -10.06
N ALA A 149 14.76 6.02 -10.67
CA ALA A 149 14.39 5.23 -11.84
C ALA A 149 13.22 4.29 -11.55
N GLU A 150 13.25 3.58 -10.42
CA GLU A 150 12.15 2.72 -9.97
C GLU A 150 10.86 3.52 -9.73
N ASN A 151 10.95 4.70 -9.14
CA ASN A 151 9.80 5.56 -8.89
C ASN A 151 9.19 6.09 -10.20
N VAL A 152 10.02 6.61 -11.12
CA VAL A 152 9.57 7.12 -12.43
C VAL A 152 8.86 6.03 -13.24
N MET A 153 9.38 4.81 -13.24
CA MET A 153 8.74 3.68 -13.94
C MET A 153 7.30 3.45 -13.45
N ILE A 154 7.06 3.49 -12.14
CA ILE A 154 5.72 3.31 -11.57
C ILE A 154 4.85 4.56 -11.80
N VAL A 155 5.42 5.75 -11.75
CA VAL A 155 4.72 7.00 -12.12
C VAL A 155 4.22 6.93 -13.55
N ASP A 156 5.04 6.50 -14.51
CA ASP A 156 4.64 6.40 -15.91
C ASP A 156 3.56 5.33 -16.12
N LEU A 157 3.65 4.21 -15.42
CA LEU A 157 2.61 3.18 -15.43
C LEU A 157 1.27 3.73 -14.93
N LEU A 158 1.26 4.47 -13.83
CA LEU A 158 0.06 5.10 -13.29
C LEU A 158 -0.47 6.23 -14.17
N ARG A 159 0.40 7.01 -14.81
CA ARG A 159 -0.01 8.01 -15.82
C ARG A 159 -0.75 7.35 -16.98
N ASN A 160 -0.23 6.24 -17.48
CA ASN A 160 -0.90 5.45 -18.52
C ASN A 160 -2.27 4.94 -18.05
N ASP A 161 -2.33 4.34 -16.85
CA ASP A 161 -3.57 3.82 -16.28
C ASP A 161 -4.64 4.91 -16.11
N LEU A 162 -4.28 6.05 -15.51
CA LEU A 162 -5.19 7.17 -15.33
C LEU A 162 -5.61 7.81 -16.64
N SER A 163 -4.74 7.85 -17.65
CA SER A 163 -5.06 8.44 -18.96
C SER A 163 -6.23 7.76 -19.67
N ARG A 164 -6.50 6.50 -19.37
CA ARG A 164 -7.63 5.75 -19.94
C ARG A 164 -8.99 6.27 -19.47
N ILE A 165 -9.06 6.77 -18.25
CA ILE A 165 -10.30 7.19 -17.57
C ILE A 165 -10.37 8.68 -17.27
N CYS A 166 -9.28 9.40 -17.42
CA CYS A 166 -9.24 10.86 -17.25
C CYS A 166 -9.45 11.62 -18.56
N LEU A 167 -9.82 12.88 -18.44
CA LEU A 167 -9.91 13.81 -19.57
C LEU A 167 -8.52 14.01 -20.19
N PRO A 168 -8.42 14.16 -21.52
CA PRO A 168 -7.16 14.43 -22.20
C PRO A 168 -6.42 15.62 -21.58
N ASN A 169 -5.10 15.53 -21.50
CA ASN A 169 -4.20 16.58 -20.99
C ASN A 169 -4.40 16.96 -19.50
N THR A 170 -5.20 16.21 -18.74
CA THR A 170 -5.42 16.48 -17.32
C THR A 170 -4.55 15.64 -16.38
N VAL A 171 -3.98 14.54 -16.88
CA VAL A 171 -3.08 13.70 -16.09
C VAL A 171 -1.74 14.41 -15.92
N LYS A 172 -1.39 14.70 -14.66
CA LYS A 172 -0.20 15.46 -14.28
C LYS A 172 0.53 14.77 -13.12
N VAL A 173 1.80 15.10 -13.00
CA VAL A 173 2.66 14.68 -11.88
C VAL A 173 3.11 15.96 -11.15
N PRO A 174 2.29 16.49 -10.23
CA PRO A 174 2.63 17.76 -9.56
C PRO A 174 3.84 17.64 -8.63
N HIS A 175 4.12 16.43 -8.15
CA HIS A 175 5.22 16.19 -7.24
C HIS A 175 5.95 14.89 -7.59
N LEU A 176 7.26 14.96 -7.73
CA LEU A 176 8.18 13.84 -7.90
C LEU A 176 9.13 13.76 -6.71
N PHE A 177 9.46 12.54 -6.28
CA PHE A 177 10.53 12.23 -5.33
C PHE A 177 10.43 12.94 -3.98
N GLN A 178 9.21 13.18 -3.50
CA GLN A 178 9.01 13.77 -2.18
C GLN A 178 9.35 12.74 -1.10
N VAL A 179 10.30 13.08 -0.23
CA VAL A 179 10.67 12.22 0.89
C VAL A 179 9.97 12.70 2.16
N ALA A 180 9.30 11.77 2.82
CA ALA A 180 8.66 12.01 4.11
C ALA A 180 9.17 11.00 5.15
N ARG A 181 9.25 11.46 6.40
CA ARG A 181 9.61 10.60 7.53
C ARG A 181 8.35 9.99 8.15
N HIS A 182 8.37 8.68 8.34
CA HIS A 182 7.33 7.90 9.00
C HIS A 182 7.98 7.04 10.10
N GLY A 183 7.97 7.55 11.34
CA GLY A 183 8.69 6.92 12.45
C GLY A 183 10.20 6.87 12.18
N ASP A 184 10.76 5.67 12.15
CA ASP A 184 12.19 5.42 11.89
C ASP A 184 12.51 5.16 10.41
N VAL A 185 11.56 5.43 9.52
CA VAL A 185 11.70 5.17 8.08
C VAL A 185 11.50 6.46 7.28
N LEU A 186 12.37 6.70 6.29
CA LEU A 186 12.20 7.66 5.22
C LEU A 186 11.58 6.96 4.02
N GLN A 187 10.57 7.57 3.41
CA GLN A 187 9.88 7.01 2.24
C GLN A 187 9.77 8.06 1.14
N MET A 188 10.10 7.66 -0.09
CA MET A 188 10.01 8.51 -1.26
C MET A 188 8.72 8.24 -2.02
N THR A 189 7.92 9.28 -2.22
CA THR A 189 6.63 9.22 -2.93
C THR A 189 6.59 10.21 -4.07
N SER A 190 5.81 9.89 -5.10
CA SER A 190 5.43 10.82 -6.17
C SER A 190 3.92 10.93 -6.22
N THR A 191 3.39 11.99 -6.82
CA THR A 191 1.94 12.20 -6.95
C THR A 191 1.55 12.21 -8.41
N VAL A 192 0.60 11.35 -8.78
CA VAL A 192 -0.03 11.35 -10.10
C VAL A 192 -1.51 11.69 -9.91
N GLN A 193 -2.02 12.65 -10.66
CA GLN A 193 -3.42 13.04 -10.57
C GLN A 193 -4.02 13.39 -11.94
N GLY A 194 -5.35 13.26 -12.07
CA GLY A 194 -6.07 13.61 -13.28
C GLY A 194 -7.55 13.87 -13.02
N GLN A 195 -8.23 14.55 -13.96
CA GLN A 195 -9.66 14.79 -13.91
C GLN A 195 -10.40 13.66 -14.60
N ILE A 196 -11.26 12.93 -13.91
CA ILE A 196 -12.02 11.82 -14.49
C ILE A 196 -13.07 12.33 -15.49
N LYS A 197 -13.34 11.52 -16.52
CA LYS A 197 -14.45 11.74 -17.45
C LYS A 197 -15.78 11.64 -16.69
N PRO A 198 -16.84 12.38 -17.13
CA PRO A 198 -18.11 12.46 -16.38
C PRO A 198 -18.77 11.11 -16.09
N ASP A 199 -18.71 10.17 -17.04
CA ASP A 199 -19.42 8.89 -16.97
C ASP A 199 -18.64 7.76 -16.28
N VAL A 200 -17.45 8.04 -15.76
CA VAL A 200 -16.58 7.05 -15.13
C VAL A 200 -17.12 6.67 -13.75
N LYS A 201 -17.44 5.39 -13.59
CA LYS A 201 -17.91 4.78 -12.34
C LYS A 201 -16.76 4.11 -11.57
N LEU A 202 -17.02 3.68 -10.34
CA LEU A 202 -16.02 3.03 -9.49
C LEU A 202 -15.42 1.79 -10.15
N HIS A 203 -16.22 0.97 -10.82
CA HIS A 203 -15.72 -0.24 -11.47
C HIS A 203 -14.77 0.09 -12.63
N ASP A 204 -15.01 1.18 -13.37
CA ASP A 204 -14.12 1.64 -14.46
C ASP A 204 -12.77 2.09 -13.90
N ILE A 205 -12.80 2.80 -12.76
CA ILE A 205 -11.59 3.18 -12.04
C ILE A 205 -10.80 1.93 -11.65
N LEU A 206 -11.45 0.97 -10.97
CA LEU A 206 -10.79 -0.27 -10.56
C LEU A 206 -10.23 -1.06 -11.75
N ASN A 207 -10.99 -1.21 -12.84
CA ASN A 207 -10.53 -1.90 -14.05
C ASN A 207 -9.33 -1.18 -14.71
N ALA A 208 -9.22 0.13 -14.56
CA ALA A 208 -8.10 0.88 -15.11
C ALA A 208 -6.82 0.73 -14.27
N VAL A 209 -6.93 0.79 -12.93
CA VAL A 209 -5.77 0.91 -12.04
C VAL A 209 -5.42 -0.37 -11.30
N PHE A 210 -6.35 -1.31 -11.14
CA PHE A 210 -6.12 -2.57 -10.43
C PHE A 210 -5.69 -3.70 -11.38
N PRO A 211 -4.78 -4.58 -10.97
CA PRO A 211 -3.90 -4.43 -9.81
C PRO A 211 -2.91 -3.27 -10.00
N CYS A 212 -2.44 -2.68 -8.87
CA CYS A 212 -1.46 -1.60 -8.94
C CYS A 212 -0.09 -2.13 -9.39
N GLY A 213 0.55 -1.43 -10.32
CA GLY A 213 1.89 -1.82 -10.79
C GLY A 213 2.97 -1.76 -9.72
N SER A 214 2.79 -0.94 -8.68
CA SER A 214 3.72 -0.90 -7.53
C SER A 214 3.77 -2.20 -6.73
N VAL A 215 2.70 -3.03 -6.80
CA VAL A 215 2.60 -4.30 -6.08
C VAL A 215 2.62 -5.54 -7.00
N THR A 216 2.60 -5.37 -8.31
CA THR A 216 2.68 -6.48 -9.28
C THR A 216 3.97 -6.44 -10.06
N GLY A 217 4.11 -5.49 -10.96
CA GLY A 217 5.29 -5.33 -11.81
C GLY A 217 4.99 -4.49 -13.06
N ALA A 218 5.95 -4.43 -13.96
CA ALA A 218 5.88 -3.68 -15.19
C ALA A 218 6.51 -4.49 -16.34
N PRO A 219 5.77 -4.67 -17.47
CA PRO A 219 4.39 -4.27 -17.77
C PRO A 219 3.35 -5.10 -17.01
N LYS A 220 2.27 -4.48 -16.55
CA LYS A 220 1.20 -5.12 -15.74
C LYS A 220 0.57 -6.39 -16.33
N LYS A 221 0.57 -6.53 -17.66
CA LYS A 221 -0.02 -7.69 -18.34
C LYS A 221 0.91 -8.90 -18.42
N HIS A 222 2.18 -8.73 -18.13
CA HIS A 222 3.20 -9.77 -18.23
C HIS A 222 3.78 -10.17 -16.87
N SER A 223 3.49 -9.38 -15.85
CA SER A 223 3.95 -9.62 -14.46
C SER A 223 2.87 -10.21 -13.55
#